data_23b7af6931e42558c7a0d8e0b9b40dd3
#
_entry.id   23b7af6931e42558c7a0d8e0b9b40dd3
#
_cell.length_a   1.000
_cell.length_b   1.000
_cell.length_c   1.000
_cell.angle_alpha   90.00
_cell.angle_beta   90.00
_cell.angle_gamma   90.00
#
_symmetry.space_group_name_H-M   'P 1'
#
loop_
_entity.id
_entity.type
_entity.pdbx_description
1 polymer ?
#
loop_
_entity_poly.entity_id
_entity_poly.type
_entity_poly.pdbx_seq_one_letter_code
_entity_poly.pdbx_strand_id
1 'polypeptide(L)'
;MRMTDTAGRKQLMNDPHLKAVIYHTVKFCDYYCFEYSHLRRELTQPMLKLESDYTVQSSGQLLTRLEAFAESMAPVVQTSERKKNMNGKGLYVGIDSGSTSTDVVILNEKQDIVSQVILPTGAGAAAGADRALEEALRQANLTREELTATVTTGYGRTAIQSGDKSITEITCHARGAFFLNPNVRTIIDIGGQDSKVIRIDDTGNVTNFVMNDKCAAGTGRFLELMARTLELSLEQMSEMGLTWKEDITISSMCTVFAESEVVSLIAQDKTAADIIHGLNESVASKTCALVKRVGGEGEYMMTGGVSKNKGVVDAIERKLGVKLCISDAAQLNGALGAALFAMEL
;
A
#
# COMPACT_ATOMS: atom_id res chain seq x y z
N MET A 1 12.10 20.28 -25.57
CA MET A 1 10.94 20.40 -26.45
C MET A 1 9.75 20.63 -25.54
N ARG A 2 9.22 21.55 -25.39
CA ARG A 2 8.81 22.92 -25.66
C ARG A 2 7.32 23.03 -25.40
N MET A 3 6.97 23.71 -24.31
CA MET A 3 5.56 24.10 -23.99
C MET A 3 4.85 24.78 -25.19
N THR A 4 5.56 25.11 -26.23
CA THR A 4 5.06 25.84 -27.41
C THR A 4 4.49 24.97 -28.53
N ASP A 5 4.73 23.64 -28.52
CA ASP A 5 4.12 22.77 -29.53
C ASP A 5 2.84 22.11 -28.95
N THR A 6 1.83 22.94 -28.78
CA THR A 6 0.51 22.51 -28.27
C THR A 6 -0.32 21.82 -29.37
N ALA A 7 -0.05 22.05 -30.66
CA ALA A 7 -0.89 21.55 -31.75
C ALA A 7 -0.78 20.02 -31.91
N GLY A 8 0.46 19.49 -32.02
CA GLY A 8 0.67 18.04 -32.17
C GLY A 8 0.22 17.25 -30.95
N ARG A 9 0.45 17.79 -29.73
CA ARG A 9 -0.04 17.17 -28.49
C ARG A 9 -1.55 17.17 -28.38
N LYS A 10 -2.22 18.27 -28.71
CA LYS A 10 -3.68 18.35 -28.73
C LYS A 10 -4.30 17.36 -29.71
N GLN A 11 -3.65 17.14 -30.84
CA GLN A 11 -4.11 16.13 -31.79
C GLN A 11 -4.03 14.71 -31.21
N LEU A 12 -2.92 14.36 -30.54
CA LEU A 12 -2.76 13.06 -29.85
C LEU A 12 -3.73 12.90 -28.69
N MET A 13 -3.96 13.97 -27.92
CA MET A 13 -4.89 13.96 -26.77
C MET A 13 -6.34 13.81 -27.17
N ASN A 14 -6.70 14.25 -28.38
CA ASN A 14 -8.04 14.13 -28.93
C ASN A 14 -8.25 12.87 -29.78
N ASP A 15 -7.25 11.96 -29.82
CA ASP A 15 -7.38 10.70 -30.53
C ASP A 15 -8.45 9.82 -29.81
N PRO A 16 -9.52 9.42 -30.53
CA PRO A 16 -10.57 8.58 -29.95
C PRO A 16 -10.07 7.18 -29.52
N HIS A 17 -8.91 6.75 -29.98
CA HIS A 17 -8.27 5.49 -29.58
C HIS A 17 -7.35 5.64 -28.36
N LEU A 18 -7.11 6.84 -27.86
CA LEU A 18 -6.29 7.07 -26.68
C LEU A 18 -6.98 6.50 -25.44
N LYS A 19 -6.43 5.43 -24.88
CA LYS A 19 -6.99 4.77 -23.68
C LYS A 19 -6.40 5.30 -22.38
N ALA A 20 -5.13 5.69 -22.40
CA ALA A 20 -4.41 6.15 -21.22
C ALA A 20 -3.15 6.92 -21.58
N VAL A 21 -2.61 7.67 -20.63
CA VAL A 21 -1.38 8.45 -20.78
C VAL A 21 -0.38 8.08 -19.69
N ILE A 22 0.85 7.79 -20.09
CA ILE A 22 1.99 7.69 -19.18
C ILE A 22 2.80 8.96 -19.31
N TYR A 23 2.82 9.76 -18.25
CA TYR A 23 3.58 11.01 -18.20
C TYR A 23 4.88 10.79 -17.43
N HIS A 24 5.99 10.70 -18.16
CA HIS A 24 7.31 10.49 -17.58
C HIS A 24 8.04 11.82 -17.36
N THR A 25 8.58 12.02 -16.16
CA THR A 25 9.42 13.16 -15.80
C THR A 25 10.65 12.73 -15.02
N VAL A 26 11.68 13.56 -15.05
CA VAL A 26 12.88 13.39 -14.23
C VAL A 26 12.62 14.05 -12.87
N LYS A 27 13.15 13.46 -11.79
CA LYS A 27 13.10 14.05 -10.45
C LYS A 27 13.64 15.48 -10.44
N PHE A 28 13.03 16.31 -9.61
CA PHE A 28 13.39 17.73 -9.42
C PHE A 28 13.21 18.61 -10.67
N CYS A 29 12.42 18.17 -11.64
CA CYS A 29 12.08 19.00 -12.79
C CYS A 29 10.75 19.73 -12.57
N ASP A 30 10.80 20.93 -12.01
CA ASP A 30 9.62 21.76 -11.70
C ASP A 30 8.78 22.06 -12.94
N TYR A 31 9.43 22.29 -14.07
CA TYR A 31 8.77 22.55 -15.34
C TYR A 31 7.76 21.47 -15.72
N TYR A 32 8.17 20.20 -15.69
CA TYR A 32 7.29 19.09 -16.03
C TYR A 32 6.24 18.80 -14.94
N CYS A 33 6.47 19.23 -13.70
CA CYS A 33 5.47 19.13 -12.65
C CYS A 33 4.29 20.08 -12.91
N PHE A 34 4.55 21.30 -13.36
CA PHE A 34 3.51 22.26 -13.77
C PHE A 34 2.74 21.76 -14.99
N GLU A 35 3.46 21.27 -16.01
CA GLU A 35 2.83 20.71 -17.21
C GLU A 35 1.92 19.54 -16.88
N TYR A 36 2.37 18.60 -16.05
CA TYR A 36 1.56 17.47 -15.59
C TYR A 36 0.24 17.93 -14.93
N SER A 37 0.33 18.92 -14.05
CA SER A 37 -0.84 19.44 -13.34
C SER A 37 -1.86 20.08 -14.27
N HIS A 38 -1.37 20.71 -15.36
CA HIS A 38 -2.22 21.30 -16.40
C HIS A 38 -2.87 20.20 -17.25
N LEU A 39 -2.10 19.26 -17.76
CA LEU A 39 -2.57 18.16 -18.59
C LEU A 39 -3.60 17.29 -17.87
N ARG A 40 -3.40 17.02 -16.59
CA ARG A 40 -4.34 16.22 -15.79
C ARG A 40 -5.72 16.85 -15.66
N ARG A 41 -5.83 18.18 -15.78
CA ARG A 41 -7.12 18.89 -15.74
C ARG A 41 -7.84 18.86 -17.09
N GLU A 42 -7.10 18.71 -18.17
CA GLU A 42 -7.64 18.71 -19.54
C GLU A 42 -7.97 17.30 -20.04
N LEU A 43 -7.29 16.28 -19.54
CA LEU A 43 -7.48 14.89 -19.96
C LEU A 43 -8.55 14.19 -19.14
N THR A 44 -9.44 13.51 -19.83
CA THR A 44 -10.44 12.60 -19.24
C THR A 44 -9.92 11.17 -19.09
N GLN A 45 -8.90 10.81 -19.88
CA GLN A 45 -8.28 9.48 -19.83
C GLN A 45 -7.43 9.30 -18.56
N PRO A 46 -7.31 8.08 -18.05
CA PRO A 46 -6.40 7.75 -16.98
C PRO A 46 -4.97 8.18 -17.28
N MET A 47 -4.29 8.78 -16.29
CA MET A 47 -2.92 9.25 -16.46
C MET A 47 -2.03 8.82 -15.30
N LEU A 48 -0.96 8.07 -15.63
CA LEU A 48 0.09 7.70 -14.69
C LEU A 48 1.25 8.68 -14.78
N LYS A 49 1.64 9.30 -13.65
CA LYS A 49 2.89 10.05 -13.53
C LYS A 49 4.02 9.13 -13.10
N LEU A 50 5.06 9.03 -13.92
CA LEU A 50 6.31 8.35 -13.57
C LEU A 50 7.43 9.37 -13.34
N GLU A 51 8.10 9.27 -12.22
CA GLU A 51 9.30 10.05 -11.91
C GLU A 51 10.51 9.12 -11.85
N SER A 52 11.51 9.36 -12.68
CA SER A 52 12.76 8.60 -12.67
C SER A 52 13.97 9.50 -12.41
N ASP A 53 15.05 8.87 -11.98
CA ASP A 53 16.38 9.46 -11.87
C ASP A 53 17.38 8.80 -12.81
N TYR A 54 16.89 7.98 -13.73
CA TYR A 54 17.67 7.14 -14.66
C TYR A 54 18.58 6.12 -13.98
N THR A 55 18.40 5.83 -12.69
CA THR A 55 19.17 4.78 -12.02
C THR A 55 18.51 3.42 -12.21
N VAL A 56 19.32 2.36 -12.34
CA VAL A 56 18.84 0.97 -12.45
C VAL A 56 18.12 0.54 -11.15
N GLN A 57 18.53 1.10 -10.02
CA GLN A 57 17.95 0.80 -8.69
C GLN A 57 16.47 1.18 -8.58
N SER A 58 15.98 2.10 -9.40
CA SER A 58 14.56 2.51 -9.43
C SER A 58 13.69 1.65 -10.34
N SER A 59 14.26 0.71 -11.10
CA SER A 59 13.55 -0.05 -12.14
C SER A 59 12.39 -0.88 -11.60
N GLY A 60 12.57 -1.60 -10.49
CA GLY A 60 11.52 -2.41 -9.88
C GLY A 60 10.31 -1.58 -9.41
N GLN A 61 10.57 -0.41 -8.84
CA GLN A 61 9.51 0.51 -8.41
C GLN A 61 8.74 1.12 -9.59
N LEU A 62 9.45 1.43 -10.68
CA LEU A 62 8.81 1.93 -11.93
C LEU A 62 7.97 0.82 -12.57
N LEU A 63 8.47 -0.42 -12.56
CA LEU A 63 7.76 -1.58 -13.09
C LEU A 63 6.47 -1.83 -12.30
N THR A 64 6.51 -1.85 -10.97
CA THR A 64 5.30 -2.00 -10.13
C THR A 64 4.24 -0.95 -10.46
N ARG A 65 4.62 0.31 -10.69
CA ARG A 65 3.67 1.37 -11.07
C ARG A 65 3.09 1.16 -12.46
N LEU A 66 3.91 0.72 -13.42
CA LEU A 66 3.45 0.42 -14.78
C LEU A 66 2.51 -0.78 -14.80
N GLU A 67 2.85 -1.85 -14.09
CA GLU A 67 2.01 -3.04 -13.97
C GLU A 67 0.68 -2.72 -13.30
N ALA A 68 0.69 -2.01 -12.15
CA ALA A 68 -0.53 -1.60 -11.46
C ALA A 68 -1.42 -0.71 -12.34
N PHE A 69 -0.82 0.18 -13.13
CA PHE A 69 -1.57 1.01 -14.08
C PHE A 69 -2.15 0.18 -15.22
N ALA A 70 -1.40 -0.78 -15.75
CA ALA A 70 -1.89 -1.71 -16.78
C ALA A 70 -3.03 -2.60 -16.22
N GLU A 71 -2.90 -3.10 -15.00
CA GLU A 71 -3.94 -3.88 -14.32
C GLU A 71 -5.23 -3.07 -14.12
N SER A 72 -5.11 -1.77 -13.75
CA SER A 72 -6.27 -0.88 -13.59
C SER A 72 -7.02 -0.59 -14.90
N MET A 73 -6.39 -0.84 -16.04
CA MET A 73 -6.95 -0.65 -17.39
C MET A 73 -7.51 -1.95 -17.96
N ALA A 74 -7.21 -3.09 -17.36
CA ALA A 74 -7.72 -4.37 -17.83
C ALA A 74 -9.24 -4.44 -17.58
N PRO A 75 -10.04 -4.93 -18.54
CA PRO A 75 -11.45 -5.15 -18.27
C PRO A 75 -11.58 -6.15 -17.14
N VAL A 76 -12.47 -5.86 -16.19
CA VAL A 76 -12.83 -6.81 -15.14
C VAL A 76 -13.39 -8.03 -15.87
N VAL A 77 -12.66 -9.12 -15.85
CA VAL A 77 -13.17 -10.41 -16.33
C VAL A 77 -14.23 -10.82 -15.30
N GLN A 78 -15.48 -10.51 -15.60
CA GLN A 78 -16.59 -11.14 -14.92
C GLN A 78 -16.49 -12.63 -15.32
N THR A 79 -15.97 -13.43 -14.41
CA THR A 79 -15.90 -14.88 -14.59
C THR A 79 -17.31 -15.45 -14.60
N SER A 80 -17.89 -15.52 -15.80
CA SER A 80 -19.22 -16.10 -16.03
C SER A 80 -19.20 -17.64 -16.17
N GLU A 81 -18.05 -18.29 -15.97
CA GLU A 81 -18.01 -19.76 -15.89
C GLU A 81 -16.90 -20.21 -14.94
N ARG A 82 -17.25 -20.39 -13.66
CA ARG A 82 -16.42 -21.12 -12.71
C ARG A 82 -16.18 -22.51 -13.27
N LYS A 83 -14.93 -22.86 -13.54
CA LYS A 83 -14.53 -24.27 -13.64
C LYS A 83 -14.79 -24.88 -12.25
N LYS A 84 -15.95 -25.52 -12.07
CA LYS A 84 -16.23 -26.35 -10.91
C LYS A 84 -15.21 -27.47 -10.88
N ASN A 85 -14.22 -27.36 -9.99
CA ASN A 85 -13.46 -28.53 -9.59
C ASN A 85 -14.42 -29.51 -8.93
N MET A 86 -14.53 -30.71 -9.49
CA MET A 86 -15.55 -31.71 -9.15
C MET A 86 -15.41 -32.35 -7.75
N ASN A 87 -14.51 -31.87 -6.89
CA ASN A 87 -14.25 -32.44 -5.55
C ASN A 87 -14.63 -31.52 -4.36
N GLY A 88 -15.28 -30.37 -4.56
CA GLY A 88 -15.97 -29.65 -3.47
C GLY A 88 -15.09 -29.10 -2.33
N LYS A 89 -13.77 -28.92 -2.53
CA LYS A 89 -12.85 -28.31 -1.54
C LYS A 89 -11.79 -27.48 -2.24
N GLY A 90 -12.19 -26.41 -2.93
CA GLY A 90 -11.24 -25.43 -3.46
C GLY A 90 -10.58 -24.65 -2.32
N LEU A 91 -9.23 -24.64 -2.27
CA LEU A 91 -8.42 -23.85 -1.35
C LEU A 91 -7.55 -22.89 -2.15
N TYR A 92 -7.67 -21.61 -1.86
CA TYR A 92 -7.08 -20.52 -2.63
C TYR A 92 -6.15 -19.70 -1.77
N VAL A 93 -4.93 -19.52 -2.22
CA VAL A 93 -3.86 -18.91 -1.42
C VAL A 93 -3.48 -17.54 -1.97
N GLY A 94 -3.38 -16.58 -1.08
CA GLY A 94 -2.73 -15.30 -1.34
C GLY A 94 -1.47 -15.17 -0.49
N ILE A 95 -0.37 -14.80 -1.13
CA ILE A 95 0.92 -14.56 -0.48
C ILE A 95 1.33 -13.11 -0.76
N ASP A 96 1.36 -12.28 0.27
CA ASP A 96 1.90 -10.92 0.20
C ASP A 96 3.31 -10.90 0.79
N SER A 97 4.31 -10.84 -0.07
CA SER A 97 5.71 -10.76 0.33
C SER A 97 6.18 -9.31 0.39
N GLY A 98 5.94 -8.70 1.53
CA GLY A 98 6.42 -7.36 1.83
C GLY A 98 7.90 -7.31 2.20
N SER A 99 8.43 -6.11 2.40
CA SER A 99 9.82 -5.87 2.79
C SER A 99 10.13 -6.22 4.25
N THR A 100 9.11 -6.27 5.10
CA THR A 100 9.24 -6.51 6.55
C THR A 100 8.56 -7.81 6.95
N SER A 101 7.31 -8.02 6.52
CA SER A 101 6.55 -9.25 6.75
C SER A 101 6.17 -9.92 5.44
N THR A 102 5.94 -11.21 5.53
CA THR A 102 5.27 -12.02 4.53
C THR A 102 3.98 -12.55 5.14
N ASP A 103 2.89 -12.21 4.50
CA ASP A 103 1.55 -12.44 4.98
C ASP A 103 0.87 -13.46 4.05
N VAL A 104 0.22 -14.47 4.63
CA VAL A 104 -0.48 -15.54 3.87
C VAL A 104 -1.90 -15.63 4.34
N VAL A 105 -2.82 -15.74 3.38
CA VAL A 105 -4.25 -16.04 3.62
C VAL A 105 -4.65 -17.22 2.75
N ILE A 106 -5.34 -18.19 3.35
CA ILE A 106 -5.96 -19.33 2.65
C ILE A 106 -7.47 -19.17 2.78
N LEU A 107 -8.17 -19.12 1.64
CA LEU A 107 -9.63 -19.05 1.53
C LEU A 107 -10.21 -20.39 1.07
N ASN A 108 -11.42 -20.69 1.53
CA ASN A 108 -12.25 -21.73 0.94
C ASN A 108 -13.15 -21.19 -0.20
N GLU A 109 -13.93 -22.05 -0.84
CA GLU A 109 -14.88 -21.66 -1.91
C GLU A 109 -15.97 -20.66 -1.47
N LYS A 110 -16.22 -20.54 -0.17
CA LYS A 110 -17.18 -19.59 0.39
C LYS A 110 -16.55 -18.25 0.76
N GLN A 111 -15.26 -18.09 0.47
CA GLN A 111 -14.46 -16.93 0.85
C GLN A 111 -14.23 -16.80 2.36
N ASP A 112 -14.42 -17.88 3.13
CA ASP A 112 -14.05 -17.89 4.54
C ASP A 112 -12.54 -18.09 4.69
N ILE A 113 -11.92 -17.39 5.65
CA ILE A 113 -10.50 -17.57 5.96
C ILE A 113 -10.32 -18.89 6.72
N VAL A 114 -9.64 -19.84 6.09
CA VAL A 114 -9.29 -21.15 6.66
C VAL A 114 -8.03 -21.05 7.51
N SER A 115 -7.06 -20.26 7.04
CA SER A 115 -5.80 -19.99 7.75
C SER A 115 -5.26 -18.64 7.37
N GLN A 116 -4.54 -18.01 8.30
CA GLN A 116 -3.86 -16.74 8.08
C GLN A 116 -2.58 -16.67 8.90
N VAL A 117 -1.50 -16.17 8.31
CA VAL A 117 -0.18 -16.08 8.95
C VAL A 117 0.50 -14.78 8.59
N ILE A 118 1.20 -14.21 9.55
CA ILE A 118 2.08 -13.05 9.39
C ILE A 118 3.43 -13.44 9.97
N LEU A 119 4.46 -13.55 9.13
CA LEU A 119 5.82 -13.83 9.55
C LEU A 119 6.81 -12.78 9.04
N PRO A 120 7.94 -12.56 9.72
CA PRO A 120 9.01 -11.75 9.17
C PRO A 120 9.53 -12.33 7.84
N THR A 121 9.65 -11.48 6.80
CA THR A 121 10.18 -11.89 5.48
C THR A 121 11.61 -12.43 5.60
N GLY A 122 12.43 -11.82 6.46
CA GLY A 122 13.81 -12.22 6.63
C GLY A 122 14.70 -11.81 5.45
N ALA A 123 15.75 -12.60 5.19
CA ALA A 123 16.78 -12.26 4.21
C ALA A 123 16.41 -12.54 2.74
N GLY A 124 15.26 -13.17 2.46
CA GLY A 124 14.86 -13.51 1.09
C GLY A 124 13.35 -13.71 0.94
N ALA A 125 12.78 -13.09 -0.07
CA ALA A 125 11.33 -13.12 -0.34
C ALA A 125 10.80 -14.56 -0.58
N ALA A 126 11.47 -15.35 -1.41
CA ALA A 126 11.07 -16.72 -1.69
C ALA A 126 11.10 -17.61 -0.44
N ALA A 127 12.19 -17.57 0.33
CA ALA A 127 12.30 -18.35 1.57
C ALA A 127 11.32 -17.87 2.65
N GLY A 128 11.04 -16.55 2.70
CA GLY A 128 10.01 -15.98 3.57
C GLY A 128 8.61 -16.48 3.22
N ALA A 129 8.29 -16.49 1.92
CA ALA A 129 7.02 -16.97 1.40
C ALA A 129 6.82 -18.47 1.69
N ASP A 130 7.85 -19.31 1.45
CA ASP A 130 7.76 -20.71 1.74
C ASP A 130 7.53 -20.99 3.23
N ARG A 131 8.26 -20.32 4.13
CA ARG A 131 8.06 -20.46 5.59
C ARG A 131 6.64 -20.04 6.00
N ALA A 132 6.14 -18.92 5.48
CA ALA A 132 4.82 -18.41 5.83
C ALA A 132 3.70 -19.34 5.30
N LEU A 133 3.86 -19.86 4.08
CA LEU A 133 2.93 -20.84 3.51
C LEU A 133 2.92 -22.16 4.30
N GLU A 134 4.07 -22.72 4.61
CA GLU A 134 4.17 -23.95 5.42
C GLU A 134 3.51 -23.78 6.79
N GLU A 135 3.73 -22.63 7.44
CA GLU A 135 3.10 -22.34 8.72
C GLU A 135 1.57 -22.21 8.59
N ALA A 136 1.06 -21.56 7.51
CA ALA A 136 -0.36 -21.45 7.25
C ALA A 136 -1.01 -22.84 7.01
N LEU A 137 -0.34 -23.70 6.25
CA LEU A 137 -0.78 -25.08 6.00
C LEU A 137 -0.78 -25.89 7.30
N ARG A 138 0.29 -25.78 8.09
CA ARG A 138 0.40 -26.48 9.39
C ARG A 138 -0.73 -26.10 10.35
N GLN A 139 -1.07 -24.79 10.44
CA GLN A 139 -2.15 -24.31 11.31
C GLN A 139 -3.53 -24.85 10.89
N ALA A 140 -3.76 -25.00 9.60
CA ALA A 140 -5.00 -25.55 9.06
C ALA A 140 -5.00 -27.07 8.90
N ASN A 141 -3.89 -27.74 9.21
CA ASN A 141 -3.70 -29.18 8.98
C ASN A 141 -3.95 -29.57 7.50
N LEU A 142 -3.36 -28.78 6.59
CA LEU A 142 -3.45 -28.92 5.14
C LEU A 142 -2.09 -29.27 4.55
N THR A 143 -2.10 -29.80 3.32
CA THR A 143 -0.91 -30.06 2.49
C THR A 143 -0.90 -29.15 1.26
N ARG A 144 0.27 -29.04 0.58
CA ARG A 144 0.38 -28.21 -0.64
C ARG A 144 -0.46 -28.76 -1.80
N GLU A 145 -0.64 -30.08 -1.85
CA GLU A 145 -1.40 -30.78 -2.90
C GLU A 145 -2.92 -30.50 -2.82
N GLU A 146 -3.39 -30.03 -1.67
CA GLU A 146 -4.80 -29.65 -1.48
C GLU A 146 -5.10 -28.25 -1.99
N LEU A 147 -4.07 -27.45 -2.30
CA LEU A 147 -4.24 -26.10 -2.81
C LEU A 147 -4.70 -26.11 -4.28
N THR A 148 -5.65 -25.26 -4.59
CA THR A 148 -6.23 -25.15 -5.94
C THR A 148 -5.49 -24.14 -6.78
N ALA A 149 -5.20 -22.97 -6.22
CA ALA A 149 -4.46 -21.89 -6.88
C ALA A 149 -3.80 -20.97 -5.85
N THR A 150 -2.68 -20.38 -6.27
CA THR A 150 -1.88 -19.44 -5.44
C THR A 150 -1.57 -18.19 -6.23
N VAL A 151 -1.90 -17.03 -5.67
CA VAL A 151 -1.51 -15.70 -6.20
C VAL A 151 -0.51 -15.05 -5.27
N THR A 152 0.56 -14.51 -5.85
CA THR A 152 1.59 -13.77 -5.13
C THR A 152 1.48 -12.27 -5.37
N THR A 153 1.73 -11.49 -4.33
CA THR A 153 1.75 -10.03 -4.38
C THR A 153 2.87 -9.46 -3.50
N GLY A 154 2.94 -8.15 -3.39
CA GLY A 154 3.96 -7.47 -2.64
C GLY A 154 5.24 -7.23 -3.44
N TYR A 155 6.22 -6.60 -2.80
CA TYR A 155 7.50 -6.26 -3.43
C TYR A 155 8.30 -7.51 -3.87
N GLY A 156 8.19 -8.59 -3.10
CA GLY A 156 8.88 -9.86 -3.37
C GLY A 156 8.17 -10.80 -4.34
N ARG A 157 6.99 -10.46 -4.86
CA ARG A 157 6.10 -11.33 -5.65
C ARG A 157 6.78 -12.07 -6.81
N THR A 158 7.69 -11.40 -7.52
CA THR A 158 8.36 -11.96 -8.70
C THR A 158 9.45 -12.98 -8.37
N ALA A 159 9.93 -13.01 -7.12
CA ALA A 159 10.91 -13.99 -6.66
C ALA A 159 10.28 -15.31 -6.19
N ILE A 160 8.96 -15.34 -6.00
CA ILE A 160 8.22 -16.51 -5.49
C ILE A 160 7.79 -17.38 -6.66
N GLN A 161 8.39 -18.56 -6.79
CA GLN A 161 8.11 -19.49 -7.90
C GLN A 161 6.90 -20.39 -7.66
N SER A 162 6.41 -20.47 -6.42
CA SER A 162 5.26 -21.33 -6.04
C SER A 162 3.90 -20.72 -6.35
N GLY A 163 3.83 -19.52 -6.93
CA GLY A 163 2.58 -18.87 -7.32
C GLY A 163 2.20 -19.15 -8.77
N ASP A 164 0.91 -19.40 -9.01
CA ASP A 164 0.36 -19.59 -10.37
C ASP A 164 0.29 -18.25 -11.12
N LYS A 165 0.11 -17.15 -10.38
CA LYS A 165 0.06 -15.79 -10.93
C LYS A 165 0.64 -14.78 -9.94
N SER A 166 1.24 -13.73 -10.49
CA SER A 166 1.72 -12.58 -9.74
C SER A 166 0.87 -11.35 -10.10
N ILE A 167 0.36 -10.65 -9.09
CA ILE A 167 -0.47 -9.44 -9.24
C ILE A 167 0.12 -8.35 -8.34
N THR A 168 0.03 -7.09 -8.77
CA THR A 168 0.61 -5.99 -7.99
C THR A 168 -0.11 -5.80 -6.65
N GLU A 169 0.63 -5.30 -5.68
CA GLU A 169 0.10 -5.00 -4.35
C GLU A 169 -1.01 -3.94 -4.40
N ILE A 170 -0.95 -3.00 -5.35
CA ILE A 170 -1.99 -1.97 -5.53
C ILE A 170 -3.34 -2.62 -5.82
N THR A 171 -3.36 -3.54 -6.78
CA THR A 171 -4.56 -4.25 -7.22
C THR A 171 -5.07 -5.21 -6.13
N CYS A 172 -4.15 -5.93 -5.45
CA CYS A 172 -4.52 -6.82 -4.36
C CYS A 172 -5.07 -6.06 -3.14
N HIS A 173 -4.46 -4.95 -2.73
CA HIS A 173 -4.98 -4.12 -1.64
C HIS A 173 -6.35 -3.53 -1.97
N ALA A 174 -6.59 -3.10 -3.21
CA ALA A 174 -7.89 -2.64 -3.67
C ALA A 174 -8.95 -3.74 -3.54
N ARG A 175 -8.64 -4.94 -4.02
CA ARG A 175 -9.55 -6.10 -3.98
C ARG A 175 -9.90 -6.52 -2.55
N GLY A 176 -8.88 -6.63 -1.69
CA GLY A 176 -9.08 -7.00 -0.28
C GLY A 176 -9.90 -5.97 0.48
N ALA A 177 -9.60 -4.69 0.32
CA ALA A 177 -10.31 -3.60 0.98
C ALA A 177 -11.78 -3.52 0.53
N PHE A 178 -12.05 -3.65 -0.76
CA PHE A 178 -13.41 -3.67 -1.29
C PHE A 178 -14.23 -4.88 -0.80
N PHE A 179 -13.58 -6.03 -0.66
CA PHE A 179 -14.20 -7.22 -0.07
C PHE A 179 -14.57 -7.01 1.41
N LEU A 180 -13.67 -6.39 2.18
CA LEU A 180 -13.91 -6.10 3.61
C LEU A 180 -14.96 -5.02 3.84
N ASN A 181 -14.99 -4.01 2.97
CA ASN A 181 -15.99 -2.93 3.01
C ASN A 181 -16.30 -2.42 1.60
N PRO A 182 -17.42 -2.80 0.98
CA PRO A 182 -17.80 -2.37 -0.37
C PRO A 182 -18.04 -0.86 -0.52
N ASN A 183 -18.18 -0.12 0.59
CA ASN A 183 -18.38 1.33 0.56
C ASN A 183 -17.08 2.11 0.51
N VAL A 184 -15.92 1.46 0.77
CA VAL A 184 -14.62 2.13 0.74
C VAL A 184 -14.34 2.70 -0.66
N ARG A 185 -13.75 3.91 -0.69
CA ARG A 185 -13.32 4.56 -1.93
C ARG A 185 -11.86 4.98 -1.88
N THR A 186 -11.30 5.12 -0.68
CA THR A 186 -9.90 5.49 -0.47
C THR A 186 -9.26 4.55 0.53
N ILE A 187 -8.19 3.90 0.11
CA ILE A 187 -7.41 2.98 0.94
C ILE A 187 -6.08 3.65 1.26
N ILE A 188 -5.74 3.73 2.54
CA ILE A 188 -4.48 4.23 3.05
C ILE A 188 -3.71 3.02 3.57
N ASP A 189 -2.70 2.58 2.84
CA ASP A 189 -1.84 1.48 3.25
C ASP A 189 -0.49 2.01 3.74
N ILE A 190 -0.14 1.71 4.99
CA ILE A 190 1.16 2.08 5.55
C ILE A 190 1.85 0.80 6.02
N GLY A 191 2.80 0.38 5.19
CA GLY A 191 3.64 -0.79 5.43
C GLY A 191 4.91 -0.49 6.23
N GLY A 192 5.83 -1.45 6.22
CA GLY A 192 7.12 -1.33 6.89
C GLY A 192 8.05 -0.32 6.24
N GLN A 193 8.16 -0.28 4.92
CA GLN A 193 9.11 0.58 4.20
C GLN A 193 8.46 1.53 3.19
N ASP A 194 7.19 1.38 2.93
CA ASP A 194 6.44 2.19 1.97
C ASP A 194 5.09 2.61 2.53
N SER A 195 4.47 3.55 1.87
CA SER A 195 3.09 3.95 2.10
C SER A 195 2.40 4.21 0.77
N LYS A 196 1.14 3.81 0.68
CA LYS A 196 0.34 3.91 -0.54
C LYS A 196 -1.02 4.52 -0.22
N VAL A 197 -1.55 5.27 -1.15
CA VAL A 197 -2.96 5.65 -1.13
C VAL A 197 -3.55 5.24 -2.46
N ILE A 198 -4.62 4.45 -2.39
CA ILE A 198 -5.29 3.85 -3.55
C ILE A 198 -6.72 4.36 -3.56
N ARG A 199 -7.17 4.83 -4.71
CA ARG A 199 -8.56 5.20 -4.94
C ARG A 199 -9.23 4.15 -5.80
N ILE A 200 -10.43 3.74 -5.42
CA ILE A 200 -11.24 2.76 -6.15
C ILE A 200 -12.61 3.34 -6.51
N ASP A 201 -13.24 2.75 -7.54
CA ASP A 201 -14.60 3.03 -7.91
C ASP A 201 -15.62 2.22 -7.07
N ASP A 202 -16.88 2.32 -7.42
CA ASP A 202 -18.00 1.61 -6.78
C ASP A 202 -18.05 0.11 -7.08
N THR A 203 -17.19 -0.37 -7.98
CA THR A 203 -17.01 -1.79 -8.33
C THR A 203 -15.70 -2.37 -7.79
N GLY A 204 -14.89 -1.56 -7.08
CA GLY A 204 -13.63 -1.97 -6.47
C GLY A 204 -12.42 -1.87 -7.40
N ASN A 205 -12.56 -1.26 -8.59
CA ASN A 205 -11.45 -1.09 -9.52
C ASN A 205 -10.59 0.12 -9.13
N VAL A 206 -9.28 -0.03 -9.29
CA VAL A 206 -8.32 1.05 -9.06
C VAL A 206 -8.51 2.14 -10.10
N THR A 207 -8.85 3.35 -9.65
CA THR A 207 -8.98 4.54 -10.50
C THR A 207 -7.77 5.45 -10.43
N ASN A 208 -7.05 5.46 -9.31
CA ASN A 208 -5.83 6.23 -9.11
C ASN A 208 -5.05 5.67 -7.93
N PHE A 209 -3.74 5.88 -7.91
CA PHE A 209 -2.89 5.54 -6.77
C PHE A 209 -1.64 6.40 -6.70
N VAL A 210 -1.10 6.53 -5.50
CA VAL A 210 0.16 7.20 -5.21
C VAL A 210 0.94 6.39 -4.20
N MET A 211 2.25 6.23 -4.40
CA MET A 211 3.14 5.51 -3.50
C MET A 211 4.30 6.38 -3.05
N ASN A 212 4.69 6.21 -1.79
CA ASN A 212 5.97 6.63 -1.25
C ASN A 212 6.77 5.37 -0.87
N ASP A 213 7.70 4.98 -1.71
CA ASP A 213 8.52 3.76 -1.60
C ASP A 213 10.03 4.06 -1.55
N LYS A 214 10.38 5.33 -1.42
CA LYS A 214 11.78 5.81 -1.42
C LYS A 214 12.21 6.44 -0.10
N CYS A 215 11.28 6.75 0.77
CA CYS A 215 11.56 7.46 2.01
C CYS A 215 10.90 6.74 3.17
N ALA A 216 11.69 6.25 4.12
CA ALA A 216 11.20 5.58 5.32
C ALA A 216 10.33 6.49 6.20
N ALA A 217 10.52 7.81 6.10
CA ALA A 217 9.75 8.77 6.87
C ALA A 217 8.25 8.68 6.57
N GLY A 218 7.45 8.37 7.58
CA GLY A 218 6.01 8.14 7.45
C GLY A 218 5.65 6.68 7.19
N THR A 219 6.53 5.73 7.49
CA THR A 219 6.33 4.28 7.36
C THR A 219 6.58 3.57 8.71
N GLY A 220 6.32 2.27 8.77
CA GLY A 220 6.58 1.45 9.97
C GLY A 220 8.04 1.52 10.43
N ARG A 221 9.02 1.53 9.51
CA ARG A 221 10.45 1.66 9.84
C ARG A 221 10.79 2.97 10.55
N PHE A 222 10.13 4.05 10.19
CA PHE A 222 10.27 5.31 10.90
C PHE A 222 9.81 5.15 12.37
N LEU A 223 8.64 4.56 12.57
CA LEU A 223 8.10 4.34 13.92
C LEU A 223 8.96 3.36 14.73
N GLU A 224 9.47 2.29 14.11
CA GLU A 224 10.38 1.34 14.76
C GLU A 224 11.67 2.01 15.24
N LEU A 225 12.27 2.89 14.41
CA LEU A 225 13.47 3.64 14.82
C LEU A 225 13.15 4.56 15.99
N MET A 226 12.08 5.34 15.92
CA MET A 226 11.71 6.27 16.98
C MET A 226 11.34 5.55 18.28
N ALA A 227 10.68 4.40 18.20
CA ALA A 227 10.40 3.55 19.37
C ALA A 227 11.69 3.10 20.07
N ARG A 228 12.70 2.68 19.29
CA ARG A 228 14.03 2.32 19.83
C ARG A 228 14.73 3.52 20.47
N THR A 229 14.70 4.68 19.84
CA THR A 229 15.29 5.92 20.36
C THR A 229 14.65 6.35 21.68
N LEU A 230 13.34 6.09 21.85
CA LEU A 230 12.58 6.36 23.05
C LEU A 230 12.60 5.19 24.07
N GLU A 231 13.29 4.08 23.75
CA GLU A 231 13.34 2.85 24.56
C GLU A 231 11.94 2.25 24.86
N LEU A 232 11.04 2.32 23.87
CA LEU A 232 9.65 1.83 23.96
C LEU A 232 9.38 0.71 22.97
N SER A 233 8.37 -0.12 23.26
CA SER A 233 7.77 -0.99 22.25
C SER A 233 6.82 -0.17 21.34
N LEU A 234 6.49 -0.71 20.15
CA LEU A 234 5.51 -0.07 19.26
C LEU A 234 4.12 0.03 19.90
N GLU A 235 3.74 -0.94 20.73
CA GLU A 235 2.49 -0.95 21.48
C GLU A 235 2.46 0.18 22.51
N GLN A 236 3.53 0.32 23.30
CA GLN A 236 3.67 1.41 24.28
C GLN A 236 3.64 2.77 23.57
N MET A 237 4.34 2.91 22.46
CA MET A 237 4.35 4.12 21.63
C MET A 237 2.93 4.45 21.12
N SER A 238 2.17 3.44 20.69
CA SER A 238 0.79 3.60 20.21
C SER A 238 -0.13 4.17 21.28
N GLU A 239 -0.04 3.67 22.52
CA GLU A 239 -0.89 4.08 23.61
C GLU A 239 -0.48 5.43 24.21
N MET A 240 0.81 5.64 24.43
CA MET A 240 1.34 6.89 24.96
C MET A 240 1.06 8.09 24.07
N GLY A 241 1.07 7.89 22.74
CA GLY A 241 0.80 8.96 21.78
C GLY A 241 -0.62 9.55 21.86
N LEU A 242 -1.53 8.94 22.61
CA LEU A 242 -2.88 9.46 22.88
C LEU A 242 -2.95 10.28 24.19
N THR A 243 -1.91 10.29 25.01
CA THR A 243 -1.89 10.89 26.35
C THR A 243 -1.09 12.20 26.43
N TRP A 244 -0.74 12.77 25.29
CA TRP A 244 0.02 14.00 25.16
C TRP A 244 -0.67 15.21 25.78
N LYS A 245 0.13 16.22 26.16
CA LYS A 245 -0.35 17.47 26.77
C LYS A 245 0.20 18.69 26.03
N GLU A 246 1.40 18.59 25.44
CA GLU A 246 2.03 19.65 24.69
C GLU A 246 2.07 19.28 23.19
N ASP A 247 1.62 20.19 22.33
CA ASP A 247 1.66 20.00 20.88
C ASP A 247 3.07 20.29 20.36
N ILE A 248 3.91 19.25 20.33
CA ILE A 248 5.28 19.33 19.80
C ILE A 248 5.26 19.08 18.31
N THR A 249 5.93 19.96 17.57
CA THR A 249 6.13 19.78 16.12
C THR A 249 7.51 19.18 15.85
N ILE A 250 7.54 18.03 15.17
CA ILE A 250 8.77 17.48 14.59
C ILE A 250 8.94 18.08 13.19
N SER A 251 9.93 18.96 13.05
CA SER A 251 10.15 19.76 11.84
C SER A 251 10.81 18.97 10.71
N SER A 252 11.61 17.97 11.07
CA SER A 252 12.42 17.23 10.12
C SER A 252 11.62 16.18 9.36
N MET A 253 11.67 16.28 8.04
CA MET A 253 11.05 15.31 7.14
C MET A 253 11.90 14.04 6.91
N CYS A 254 13.21 14.13 7.12
CA CYS A 254 14.14 13.02 6.99
C CYS A 254 14.25 12.26 8.31
N THR A 255 14.21 10.94 8.26
CA THR A 255 14.28 10.04 9.42
C THR A 255 15.50 10.31 10.31
N VAL A 256 16.67 10.53 9.70
CA VAL A 256 17.92 10.79 10.45
C VAL A 256 17.88 12.11 11.21
N PHE A 257 17.35 13.16 10.60
CA PHE A 257 17.22 14.45 11.26
C PHE A 257 16.10 14.44 12.31
N ALA A 258 15.01 13.72 12.07
CA ALA A 258 13.94 13.55 13.04
C ALA A 258 14.45 12.82 14.30
N GLU A 259 15.31 11.82 14.16
CA GLU A 259 15.94 11.12 15.27
C GLU A 259 16.79 12.09 16.12
N SER A 260 17.62 12.92 15.48
CA SER A 260 18.41 13.95 16.16
C SER A 260 17.54 14.98 16.88
N GLU A 261 16.40 15.36 16.30
CA GLU A 261 15.42 16.26 16.91
C GLU A 261 14.76 15.61 18.13
N VAL A 262 14.39 14.33 18.07
CA VAL A 262 13.86 13.56 19.20
C VAL A 262 14.87 13.52 20.35
N VAL A 263 16.14 13.21 20.09
CA VAL A 263 17.20 13.20 21.09
C VAL A 263 17.34 14.59 21.75
N SER A 264 17.23 15.67 20.96
CA SER A 264 17.28 17.04 21.50
C SER A 264 16.07 17.35 22.37
N LEU A 265 14.88 16.86 22.04
CA LEU A 265 13.65 17.05 22.84
C LEU A 265 13.74 16.27 24.17
N ILE A 266 14.30 15.06 24.15
CA ILE A 266 14.57 14.27 25.37
C ILE A 266 15.54 15.06 26.29
N ALA A 267 16.59 15.65 25.74
CA ALA A 267 17.55 16.47 26.50
C ALA A 267 16.93 17.77 27.05
N GLN A 268 15.79 18.20 26.53
CA GLN A 268 14.99 19.33 27.03
C GLN A 268 13.88 18.89 28.03
N ASP A 269 13.94 17.66 28.52
CA ASP A 269 12.97 17.09 29.45
C ASP A 269 11.51 17.06 28.92
N LYS A 270 11.33 17.01 27.57
CA LYS A 270 10.02 16.81 26.98
C LYS A 270 9.53 15.38 27.24
N THR A 271 8.24 15.23 27.51
CA THR A 271 7.69 13.91 27.80
C THR A 271 7.65 13.02 26.55
N ALA A 272 7.82 11.72 26.73
CA ALA A 272 7.73 10.76 25.62
C ALA A 272 6.37 10.87 24.90
N ALA A 273 5.28 11.08 25.65
CA ALA A 273 3.94 11.23 25.06
C ALA A 273 3.84 12.42 24.09
N ASP A 274 4.41 13.57 24.46
CA ASP A 274 4.40 14.77 23.64
C ASP A 274 5.29 14.61 22.39
N ILE A 275 6.47 13.97 22.54
CA ILE A 275 7.35 13.64 21.41
C ILE A 275 6.67 12.70 20.45
N ILE A 276 6.01 11.63 20.95
CA ILE A 276 5.28 10.66 20.14
C ILE A 276 4.13 11.32 19.40
N HIS A 277 3.41 12.24 20.04
CA HIS A 277 2.40 13.04 19.38
C HIS A 277 2.96 13.75 18.15
N GLY A 278 4.06 14.47 18.30
CA GLY A 278 4.73 15.16 17.19
C GLY A 278 5.17 14.21 16.06
N LEU A 279 5.65 13.01 16.40
CA LEU A 279 5.97 11.96 15.42
C LEU A 279 4.74 11.49 14.66
N ASN A 280 3.62 11.23 15.36
CA ASN A 280 2.35 10.81 14.75
C ASN A 280 1.81 11.91 13.81
N GLU A 281 1.89 13.18 14.21
CA GLU A 281 1.52 14.34 13.39
C GLU A 281 2.37 14.44 12.10
N SER A 282 3.66 14.13 12.18
CA SER A 282 4.56 14.09 11.03
C SER A 282 4.17 12.98 10.04
N VAL A 283 3.87 11.76 10.55
CA VAL A 283 3.38 10.64 9.73
C VAL A 283 2.05 10.99 9.07
N ALA A 284 1.11 11.52 9.85
CA ALA A 284 -0.21 11.91 9.36
C ALA A 284 -0.12 13.00 8.28
N SER A 285 0.76 13.99 8.45
CA SER A 285 0.96 15.05 7.46
C SER A 285 1.41 14.52 6.09
N LYS A 286 2.32 13.54 6.08
CA LYS A 286 2.79 12.88 4.85
C LYS A 286 1.69 12.05 4.21
N THR A 287 0.98 11.27 5.01
CA THR A 287 -0.16 10.46 4.56
C THR A 287 -1.25 11.33 3.94
N CYS A 288 -1.64 12.42 4.60
CA CYS A 288 -2.63 13.37 4.08
C CYS A 288 -2.17 14.05 2.77
N ALA A 289 -0.87 14.29 2.61
CA ALA A 289 -0.33 14.79 1.33
C ALA A 289 -0.51 13.77 0.20
N LEU A 290 -0.33 12.47 0.46
CA LEU A 290 -0.62 11.41 -0.52
C LEU A 290 -2.13 11.33 -0.83
N VAL A 291 -3.00 11.40 0.20
CA VAL A 291 -4.46 11.43 0.04
C VAL A 291 -4.90 12.59 -0.86
N LYS A 292 -4.36 13.79 -0.64
CA LYS A 292 -4.65 14.95 -1.50
C LYS A 292 -4.17 14.73 -2.94
N ARG A 293 -3.02 14.11 -3.13
CA ARG A 293 -2.46 13.84 -4.47
C ARG A 293 -3.30 12.84 -5.25
N VAL A 294 -3.86 11.82 -4.59
CA VAL A 294 -4.71 10.82 -5.25
C VAL A 294 -6.13 11.34 -5.50
N GLY A 295 -6.53 12.41 -4.80
CA GLY A 295 -7.90 12.91 -4.79
C GLY A 295 -8.81 12.01 -3.96
N GLY A 296 -8.39 11.71 -2.71
CA GLY A 296 -9.15 10.84 -1.81
C GLY A 296 -10.56 11.35 -1.55
N GLU A 297 -11.52 10.43 -1.54
CA GLU A 297 -12.95 10.69 -1.35
C GLU A 297 -13.67 9.49 -0.75
N GLY A 298 -14.94 9.67 -0.37
CA GLY A 298 -15.83 8.62 0.13
C GLY A 298 -15.41 8.10 1.51
N GLU A 299 -15.67 6.82 1.76
CA GLU A 299 -15.19 6.16 2.96
C GLU A 299 -13.72 5.78 2.83
N TYR A 300 -12.98 5.95 3.94
CA TYR A 300 -11.56 5.69 4.03
C TYR A 300 -11.31 4.41 4.85
N MET A 301 -10.45 3.54 4.34
CA MET A 301 -9.96 2.37 5.06
C MET A 301 -8.45 2.49 5.24
N MET A 302 -7.96 2.15 6.45
CA MET A 302 -6.53 2.05 6.69
C MET A 302 -6.10 0.58 6.78
N THR A 303 -5.02 0.24 6.06
CA THR A 303 -4.42 -1.11 5.99
C THR A 303 -2.92 -1.05 6.28
N GLY A 304 -2.28 -2.21 6.31
CA GLY A 304 -0.87 -2.35 6.65
C GLY A 304 -0.60 -2.37 8.16
N GLY A 305 0.63 -2.70 8.53
CA GLY A 305 1.03 -2.89 9.93
C GLY A 305 0.84 -1.66 10.82
N VAL A 306 0.97 -0.45 10.25
CA VAL A 306 0.82 0.82 10.99
C VAL A 306 -0.63 1.11 11.37
N SER A 307 -1.62 0.46 10.77
CA SER A 307 -3.03 0.58 11.18
C SER A 307 -3.29 0.17 12.63
N LYS A 308 -2.37 -0.60 13.25
CA LYS A 308 -2.40 -0.96 14.66
C LYS A 308 -1.97 0.18 15.61
N ASN A 309 -1.32 1.22 15.08
CA ASN A 309 -0.88 2.35 15.89
C ASN A 309 -2.01 3.37 16.04
N LYS A 310 -2.67 3.35 17.21
CA LYS A 310 -3.82 4.21 17.53
C LYS A 310 -3.50 5.70 17.44
N GLY A 311 -2.29 6.11 17.83
CA GLY A 311 -1.87 7.50 17.77
C GLY A 311 -1.70 8.03 16.34
N VAL A 312 -1.18 7.20 15.43
CA VAL A 312 -1.10 7.53 14.00
C VAL A 312 -2.49 7.59 13.37
N VAL A 313 -3.36 6.61 13.70
CA VAL A 313 -4.75 6.59 13.23
C VAL A 313 -5.48 7.86 13.64
N ASP A 314 -5.42 8.22 14.93
CA ASP A 314 -6.05 9.43 15.48
C ASP A 314 -5.53 10.70 14.78
N ALA A 315 -4.22 10.81 14.58
CA ALA A 315 -3.62 11.97 13.90
C ALA A 315 -4.06 12.09 12.43
N ILE A 316 -4.19 10.97 11.71
CA ILE A 316 -4.69 10.97 10.32
C ILE A 316 -6.18 11.35 10.29
N GLU A 317 -7.01 10.77 11.18
CA GLU A 317 -8.44 11.10 11.28
C GLU A 317 -8.67 12.58 11.56
N ARG A 318 -7.95 13.14 12.53
CA ARG A 318 -8.03 14.57 12.85
C ARG A 318 -7.64 15.48 11.68
N LYS A 319 -6.54 15.13 10.97
CA LYS A 319 -6.08 15.93 9.82
C LYS A 319 -6.98 15.85 8.59
N LEU A 320 -7.58 14.69 8.36
CA LEU A 320 -8.50 14.48 7.23
C LEU A 320 -9.93 14.92 7.56
N GLY A 321 -10.29 15.00 8.83
CA GLY A 321 -11.66 15.28 9.28
C GLY A 321 -12.63 14.12 9.01
N VAL A 322 -12.12 12.88 8.95
CA VAL A 322 -12.89 11.66 8.65
C VAL A 322 -12.56 10.55 9.64
N LYS A 323 -13.44 9.55 9.73
CA LYS A 323 -13.14 8.31 10.44
C LYS A 323 -12.57 7.27 9.49
N LEU A 324 -11.57 6.53 9.97
CA LEU A 324 -10.96 5.44 9.22
C LEU A 324 -11.61 4.11 9.58
N CYS A 325 -12.03 3.36 8.59
CA CYS A 325 -12.40 1.96 8.75
C CYS A 325 -11.11 1.13 8.92
N ILE A 326 -10.99 0.37 10.00
CA ILE A 326 -9.86 -0.53 10.24
C ILE A 326 -10.45 -1.91 10.54
N SER A 327 -10.16 -2.85 9.66
CA SER A 327 -10.55 -4.26 9.83
C SER A 327 -9.54 -5.00 10.68
N ASP A 328 -9.96 -6.07 11.36
CA ASP A 328 -9.06 -7.02 12.04
C ASP A 328 -8.07 -7.65 11.04
N ALA A 329 -8.45 -7.76 9.77
CA ALA A 329 -7.61 -8.23 8.67
C ALA A 329 -6.78 -7.12 7.99
N ALA A 330 -6.69 -5.90 8.57
CA ALA A 330 -6.05 -4.75 7.93
C ALA A 330 -4.60 -5.01 7.48
N GLN A 331 -3.82 -5.76 8.25
CA GLN A 331 -2.45 -6.13 7.88
C GLN A 331 -2.43 -7.21 6.79
N LEU A 332 -3.41 -8.10 6.77
CA LEU A 332 -3.53 -9.21 5.80
C LEU A 332 -4.20 -8.79 4.48
N ASN A 333 -4.56 -7.52 4.34
CA ASN A 333 -5.40 -7.03 3.23
C ASN A 333 -4.81 -7.35 1.85
N GLY A 334 -3.50 -7.23 1.67
CA GLY A 334 -2.82 -7.59 0.42
C GLY A 334 -2.91 -9.08 0.11
N ALA A 335 -2.62 -9.94 1.10
CA ALA A 335 -2.72 -11.40 0.97
C ALA A 335 -4.19 -11.85 0.77
N LEU A 336 -5.15 -11.23 1.45
CA LEU A 336 -6.57 -11.48 1.24
C LEU A 336 -7.00 -11.15 -0.20
N GLY A 337 -6.61 -9.99 -0.71
CA GLY A 337 -6.89 -9.62 -2.10
C GLY A 337 -6.24 -10.59 -3.11
N ALA A 338 -5.01 -11.03 -2.85
CA ALA A 338 -4.35 -12.04 -3.67
C ALA A 338 -5.10 -13.39 -3.64
N ALA A 339 -5.57 -13.84 -2.46
CA ALA A 339 -6.35 -15.06 -2.32
C ALA A 339 -7.71 -14.98 -3.09
N LEU A 340 -8.35 -13.81 -3.06
CA LEU A 340 -9.56 -13.56 -3.84
C LEU A 340 -9.29 -13.63 -5.35
N PHE A 341 -8.14 -13.15 -5.82
CA PHE A 341 -7.73 -13.33 -7.22
C PHE A 341 -7.36 -14.79 -7.56
N ALA A 342 -6.81 -15.55 -6.61
CA ALA A 342 -6.57 -16.97 -6.81
C ALA A 342 -7.88 -17.75 -7.09
N MET A 343 -9.00 -17.31 -6.54
CA MET A 343 -10.32 -17.91 -6.82
C MET A 343 -10.83 -17.65 -8.25
N GLU A 344 -10.21 -16.72 -8.97
CA GLU A 344 -10.58 -16.35 -10.34
C GLU A 344 -9.75 -17.09 -11.40
N LEU A 345 -8.71 -17.87 -10.99
CA LEU A 345 -7.90 -18.71 -11.87
C LEU A 345 -8.56 -20.07 -12.12
#